data_134988a75b5c58e0e4d49ebc42cfaecc
#
_entry.id   134988a75b5c58e0e4d49ebc42cfaecc
#
_cell.length_a   1.000
_cell.length_b   1.000
_cell.length_c   1.000
_cell.angle_alpha   90.00
_cell.angle_beta   90.00
_cell.angle_gamma   90.00
#
_symmetry.space_group_name_H-M   'P 1'
#
loop_
_entity.id
_entity.type
_entity.pdbx_description
1 polymer ?
#
loop_
_entity_poly.entity_id
_entity_poly.type
_entity_poly.pdbx_seq_one_letter_code
_entity_poly.pdbx_strand_id
1 'polypeptide(L)'
;MTKQAKKSICAILVVTALIAVAVICRVVTRLCEISVIADKILNVVRTLIYLELFSAWGFLVYRRVMXIQARKFLCLSAILMVLWIMLRAFKFYFITSETAIRYFWYAYYLPMLFIPTLALFVALSIGKHEGYRLPKTTLLLLVPAVLLLALVLTNDLHQCVF
;
A
#
# COMPACT_ATOMS: atom_id res chain seq x y z
N MET A 1 31.42 9.11 14.08
CA MET A 1 30.20 8.61 13.43
C MET A 1 30.61 7.67 12.29
N THR A 2 30.15 6.42 12.33
CA THR A 2 30.53 5.42 11.32
C THR A 2 29.95 5.75 9.95
N LYS A 3 30.60 5.32 8.87
CA LYS A 3 30.17 5.50 7.47
C LYS A 3 28.73 4.97 7.28
N GLN A 4 28.39 3.90 8.00
CA GLN A 4 27.04 3.29 7.94
C GLN A 4 25.99 4.18 8.61
N ALA A 5 26.31 4.81 9.76
CA ALA A 5 25.40 5.74 10.43
C ALA A 5 25.09 6.96 9.54
N LYS A 6 26.10 7.51 8.85
CA LYS A 6 25.90 8.63 7.91
C LYS A 6 24.95 8.24 6.78
N LYS A 7 25.09 7.04 6.20
CA LYS A 7 24.18 6.54 5.12
C LYS A 7 22.75 6.38 5.62
N SER A 8 22.57 5.86 6.84
CA SER A 8 21.23 5.70 7.43
C SER A 8 20.56 7.04 7.68
N ILE A 9 21.30 8.01 8.23
CA ILE A 9 20.78 9.37 8.48
C ILE A 9 20.39 10.02 7.14
N CYS A 10 21.25 9.93 6.13
CA CYS A 10 20.94 10.49 4.80
C CYS A 10 19.67 9.87 4.22
N ALA A 11 19.50 8.54 4.31
CA ALA A 11 18.29 7.87 3.82
C ALA A 11 17.04 8.34 4.57
N ILE A 12 17.12 8.48 5.89
CA ILE A 12 16.00 8.99 6.72
C ILE A 12 15.63 10.41 6.28
N LEU A 13 16.63 11.28 6.09
CA LEU A 13 16.39 12.67 5.67
C LEU A 13 15.71 12.73 4.29
N VAL A 14 16.16 11.91 3.35
CA VAL A 14 15.57 11.84 2.00
C VAL A 14 14.09 11.40 2.08
N VAL A 15 13.80 10.33 2.82
CA VAL A 15 12.43 9.82 2.99
C VAL A 15 11.55 10.88 3.66
N THR A 16 12.05 11.53 4.72
CA THR A 16 11.31 12.60 5.42
C THR A 16 11.02 13.77 4.48
N ALA A 17 12.00 14.17 3.66
CA ALA A 17 11.83 15.24 2.67
C ALA A 17 10.76 14.88 1.62
N LEU A 18 10.79 13.65 1.11
CA LEU A 18 9.79 13.17 0.12
C LEU A 18 8.38 13.17 0.72
N ILE A 19 8.24 12.70 1.97
CA ILE A 19 6.95 12.73 2.68
C ILE A 19 6.48 14.18 2.87
N ALA A 20 7.38 15.08 3.27
CA ALA A 20 7.04 16.50 3.45
C ALA A 20 6.55 17.11 2.14
N VAL A 21 7.21 16.84 1.01
CA VAL A 21 6.80 17.31 -0.31
C VAL A 21 5.40 16.77 -0.65
N ALA A 22 5.14 15.48 -0.43
CA ALA A 22 3.84 14.87 -0.70
C ALA A 22 2.72 15.52 0.15
N VAL A 23 3.02 15.82 1.42
CA VAL A 23 2.07 16.50 2.33
C VAL A 23 1.83 17.94 1.86
N ILE A 24 2.87 18.67 1.50
CA ILE A 24 2.76 20.05 0.99
C ILE A 24 1.90 20.06 -0.28
N CYS A 25 2.16 19.16 -1.23
CA CYS A 25 1.33 19.03 -2.43
C CYS A 25 -0.16 18.84 -2.07
N ARG A 26 -0.44 18.00 -1.07
CA ARG A 26 -1.82 17.76 -0.61
C ARG A 26 -2.45 18.99 0.04
N VAL A 27 -1.69 19.71 0.85
CA VAL A 27 -2.18 20.93 1.53
C VAL A 27 -2.46 22.01 0.49
N VAL A 28 -1.54 22.21 -0.44
CA VAL A 28 -1.69 23.22 -1.52
C VAL A 28 -2.96 22.93 -2.35
N THR A 29 -3.18 21.65 -2.74
CA THR A 29 -4.37 21.30 -3.53
C THR A 29 -5.69 21.47 -2.75
N ARG A 30 -5.64 21.51 -1.41
CA ARG A 30 -6.85 21.67 -0.58
C ARG A 30 -7.13 23.12 -0.18
N LEU A 31 -6.08 23.92 0.05
CA LEU A 31 -6.20 25.25 0.63
C LEU A 31 -6.16 26.36 -0.42
N CYS A 32 -5.50 26.13 -1.54
CA CYS A 32 -5.33 27.15 -2.59
C CYS A 32 -6.30 26.88 -3.74
N GLU A 33 -6.92 27.94 -4.25
CA GLU A 33 -7.71 27.87 -5.49
C GLU A 33 -6.73 27.84 -6.67
N ILE A 34 -6.23 26.64 -6.97
CA ILE A 34 -5.27 26.44 -8.06
C ILE A 34 -6.00 26.01 -9.34
N SER A 35 -5.38 26.25 -10.48
CA SER A 35 -5.94 25.82 -11.76
C SER A 35 -6.08 24.29 -11.80
N VAL A 36 -7.03 23.80 -12.58
CA VAL A 36 -7.30 22.36 -12.77
C VAL A 36 -6.03 21.62 -13.23
N ILE A 37 -5.23 22.28 -14.06
CA ILE A 37 -3.97 21.71 -14.58
C ILE A 37 -2.96 21.55 -13.42
N ALA A 38 -2.80 22.57 -12.59
CA ALA A 38 -1.87 22.54 -11.46
C ALA A 38 -2.28 21.46 -10.44
N ASP A 39 -3.59 21.32 -10.17
CA ASP A 39 -4.09 20.27 -9.29
C ASP A 39 -3.74 18.87 -9.83
N LYS A 40 -3.95 18.63 -11.13
CA LYS A 40 -3.60 17.36 -11.75
C LYS A 40 -2.09 17.08 -11.64
N ILE A 41 -1.24 18.07 -11.90
CA ILE A 41 0.23 17.92 -11.81
C ILE A 41 0.64 17.57 -10.38
N LEU A 42 0.14 18.31 -9.38
CA LEU A 42 0.47 18.05 -7.97
C LEU A 42 0.02 16.66 -7.52
N ASN A 43 -1.13 16.20 -7.99
CA ASN A 43 -1.63 14.85 -7.69
C ASN A 43 -0.77 13.76 -8.35
N VAL A 44 -0.28 13.99 -9.58
CA VAL A 44 0.66 13.06 -10.26
C VAL A 44 1.97 12.99 -9.48
N VAL A 45 2.56 14.13 -9.14
CA VAL A 45 3.82 14.20 -8.38
C VAL A 45 3.68 13.42 -7.07
N ARG A 46 2.61 13.65 -6.32
CA ARG A 46 2.33 12.95 -5.07
C ARG A 46 2.22 11.43 -5.27
N THR A 47 1.54 11.01 -6.33
CA THR A 47 1.36 9.59 -6.67
C THR A 47 2.71 8.94 -6.97
N LEU A 48 3.56 9.61 -7.75
CA LEU A 48 4.90 9.11 -8.08
C LEU A 48 5.77 8.97 -6.83
N ILE A 49 5.72 9.95 -5.92
CA ILE A 49 6.44 9.90 -4.64
C ILE A 49 6.04 8.65 -3.85
N TYR A 50 4.73 8.38 -3.72
CA TYR A 50 4.25 7.20 -2.98
C TYR A 50 4.66 5.90 -3.66
N LEU A 51 4.56 5.83 -4.99
CA LEU A 51 4.99 4.64 -5.76
C LEU A 51 6.47 4.35 -5.51
N GLU A 52 7.31 5.38 -5.59
CA GLU A 52 8.75 5.25 -5.35
C GLU A 52 9.05 4.80 -3.93
N LEU A 53 8.41 5.43 -2.92
CA LEU A 53 8.62 5.10 -1.52
C LEU A 53 8.25 3.63 -1.21
N PHE A 54 7.08 3.16 -1.67
CA PHE A 54 6.65 1.79 -1.39
C PHE A 54 7.46 0.76 -2.19
N SER A 55 7.87 1.09 -3.41
CA SER A 55 8.74 0.22 -4.21
C SER A 55 10.14 0.10 -3.57
N ALA A 56 10.71 1.22 -3.15
CA ALA A 56 11.99 1.25 -2.46
C ALA A 56 11.92 0.50 -1.12
N TRP A 57 10.83 0.70 -0.37
CA TRP A 57 10.59 -0.04 0.88
C TRP A 57 10.52 -1.55 0.63
N GLY A 58 9.74 -1.98 -0.35
CA GLY A 58 9.63 -3.40 -0.71
C GLY A 58 10.96 -4.00 -1.10
N PHE A 59 11.77 -3.27 -1.88
CA PHE A 59 13.12 -3.68 -2.26
C PHE A 59 14.04 -3.82 -1.04
N LEU A 60 13.99 -2.84 -0.11
CA LEU A 60 14.79 -2.90 1.13
C LEU A 60 14.38 -4.07 2.01
N VAL A 61 13.09 -4.34 2.13
CA VAL A 61 12.55 -5.51 2.85
C VAL A 61 13.10 -6.79 2.24
N TYR A 62 13.01 -6.92 0.92
CA TYR A 62 13.51 -8.10 0.21
C TYR A 62 15.00 -8.34 0.49
N ARG A 63 15.81 -7.26 0.54
CA ARG A 63 17.26 -7.33 0.75
C ARG A 63 17.66 -7.54 2.21
N ARG A 64 16.91 -6.99 3.17
CA ARG A 64 17.38 -6.87 4.58
C ARG A 64 16.69 -7.83 5.55
N VAL A 65 15.46 -8.30 5.24
CA VAL A 65 14.70 -9.14 6.17
C VAL A 65 15.16 -10.60 6.02
N MET A 66 15.66 -11.17 7.10
CA MET A 66 16.19 -12.54 7.13
C MET A 66 15.07 -13.60 7.22
N UNK A 67 13.85 -13.51 7.96
CA UNK A 67 12.99 -14.20 8.13
C UNK A 67 12.39 -14.42 7.04
N ILE A 68 12.60 -15.47 6.33
CA ILE A 68 12.04 -15.81 5.02
C ILE A 68 10.52 -15.63 5.00
N GLN A 69 9.81 -16.11 6.01
CA GLN A 69 8.34 -15.98 6.10
C GLN A 69 7.93 -14.51 6.20
N ALA A 70 8.52 -13.77 7.15
CA ALA A 70 8.22 -12.34 7.33
C ALA A 70 8.54 -11.56 6.05
N ARG A 71 9.67 -11.88 5.40
CA ARG A 71 10.07 -11.24 4.13
C ARG A 71 9.01 -11.43 3.04
N LYS A 72 8.49 -12.66 2.88
CA LYS A 72 7.45 -12.95 1.87
C LYS A 72 6.19 -12.12 2.11
N PHE A 73 5.71 -12.08 3.36
CA PHE A 73 4.48 -11.33 3.70
C PHE A 73 4.68 -9.82 3.56
N LEU A 74 5.85 -9.30 3.96
CA LEU A 74 6.16 -7.87 3.81
C LEU A 74 6.31 -7.48 2.34
N CYS A 75 6.97 -8.33 1.51
CA CYS A 75 7.07 -8.07 0.06
C CYS A 75 5.69 -8.10 -0.60
N LEU A 76 4.84 -9.06 -0.21
CA LEU A 76 3.46 -9.11 -0.73
C LEU A 76 2.68 -7.86 -0.30
N SER A 77 2.86 -7.39 0.94
CA SER A 77 2.24 -6.13 1.40
C SER A 77 2.73 -4.93 0.56
N ALA A 78 4.03 -4.87 0.23
CA ALA A 78 4.59 -3.80 -0.61
C ALA A 78 3.94 -3.82 -2.01
N ILE A 79 3.80 -5.01 -2.60
CA ILE A 79 3.15 -5.18 -3.92
C ILE A 79 1.69 -4.70 -3.84
N LEU A 80 0.96 -5.07 -2.80
CA LEU A 80 -0.43 -4.65 -2.62
C LEU A 80 -0.56 -3.13 -2.42
N MET A 81 0.40 -2.49 -1.72
CA MET A 81 0.42 -1.03 -1.56
C MET A 81 0.66 -0.34 -2.90
N VAL A 82 1.61 -0.83 -3.70
CA VAL A 82 1.88 -0.31 -5.05
C VAL A 82 0.63 -0.48 -5.93
N LEU A 83 0.02 -1.68 -5.90
CA LEU A 83 -1.23 -1.97 -6.63
C LEU A 83 -2.34 -0.99 -6.24
N TRP A 84 -2.53 -0.73 -4.94
CA TRP A 84 -3.55 0.21 -4.45
C TRP A 84 -3.33 1.62 -4.99
N ILE A 85 -2.07 2.10 -4.98
CA ILE A 85 -1.73 3.43 -5.51
C ILE A 85 -1.98 3.48 -7.02
N MET A 86 -1.64 2.41 -7.74
CA MET A 86 -1.88 2.33 -9.19
C MET A 86 -3.38 2.31 -9.52
N LEU A 87 -4.18 1.50 -8.82
CA LEU A 87 -5.63 1.48 -8.99
C LEU A 87 -6.24 2.87 -8.78
N ARG A 88 -5.77 3.57 -7.74
CA ARG A 88 -6.20 4.93 -7.43
C ARG A 88 -5.84 5.90 -8.56
N ALA A 89 -4.60 5.83 -9.08
CA ALA A 89 -4.15 6.69 -10.17
C ALA A 89 -4.97 6.42 -11.44
N PHE A 90 -5.17 5.16 -11.80
CA PHE A 90 -5.98 4.78 -12.96
C PHE A 90 -7.41 5.33 -12.86
N LYS A 91 -8.03 5.17 -11.69
CA LYS A 91 -9.40 5.68 -11.46
C LYS A 91 -9.48 7.19 -11.70
N PHE A 92 -8.52 7.97 -11.16
CA PHE A 92 -8.60 9.43 -11.24
C PHE A 92 -8.18 10.01 -12.60
N TYR A 93 -7.31 9.33 -13.35
CA TYR A 93 -6.73 9.92 -14.57
C TYR A 93 -7.35 9.37 -15.86
N PHE A 94 -7.87 8.15 -15.85
CA PHE A 94 -8.24 7.47 -17.09
C PHE A 94 -9.72 7.04 -17.16
N ILE A 95 -10.44 7.04 -16.05
CA ILE A 95 -11.78 6.45 -16.01
C ILE A 95 -12.84 7.52 -15.78
N THR A 96 -13.78 7.60 -16.75
CA THR A 96 -14.92 8.51 -16.71
C THR A 96 -16.26 7.75 -16.58
N SER A 97 -16.30 6.46 -16.90
CA SER A 97 -17.49 5.61 -16.80
C SER A 97 -17.84 5.33 -15.33
N GLU A 98 -19.07 5.60 -14.92
CA GLU A 98 -19.56 5.34 -13.56
C GLU A 98 -19.46 3.85 -13.19
N THR A 99 -19.78 2.96 -14.13
CA THR A 99 -19.69 1.51 -13.92
C THR A 99 -18.24 1.09 -13.64
N ALA A 100 -17.29 1.61 -14.42
CA ALA A 100 -15.88 1.30 -14.22
C ALA A 100 -15.38 1.85 -12.87
N ILE A 101 -15.78 3.07 -12.50
CA ILE A 101 -15.44 3.67 -11.20
C ILE A 101 -15.89 2.74 -10.05
N ARG A 102 -17.11 2.17 -10.15
CA ARG A 102 -17.65 1.23 -9.15
C ARG A 102 -16.77 -0.01 -9.00
N TYR A 103 -16.36 -0.63 -10.12
CA TYR A 103 -15.48 -1.82 -10.07
C TYR A 103 -14.08 -1.48 -9.50
N PHE A 104 -13.56 -0.28 -9.76
CA PHE A 104 -12.32 0.16 -9.13
C PHE A 104 -12.49 0.34 -7.61
N TRP A 105 -13.65 0.79 -7.15
CA TRP A 105 -13.95 0.84 -5.72
C TRP A 105 -13.91 -0.57 -5.10
N TYR A 106 -14.52 -1.55 -5.75
CA TYR A 106 -14.47 -2.95 -5.28
C TYR A 106 -13.02 -3.46 -5.23
N ALA A 107 -12.23 -3.15 -6.26
CA ALA A 107 -10.82 -3.55 -6.32
C ALA A 107 -9.97 -2.97 -5.17
N TYR A 108 -10.34 -1.79 -4.62
CA TYR A 108 -9.64 -1.20 -3.47
C TYR A 108 -9.73 -2.06 -2.22
N TYR A 109 -10.81 -2.82 -2.06
CA TYR A 109 -11.00 -3.67 -0.88
C TYR A 109 -9.98 -4.80 -0.81
N LEU A 110 -9.45 -5.23 -1.97
CA LEU A 110 -8.43 -6.29 -1.98
C LEU A 110 -7.19 -5.88 -1.17
N PRO A 111 -6.45 -4.81 -1.51
CA PRO A 111 -5.32 -4.40 -0.65
C PRO A 111 -5.76 -3.97 0.75
N MET A 112 -6.91 -3.31 0.88
CA MET A 112 -7.41 -2.81 2.17
C MET A 112 -7.61 -3.94 3.19
N LEU A 113 -8.09 -5.11 2.76
CA LEU A 113 -8.36 -6.25 3.63
C LEU A 113 -7.11 -7.13 3.82
N PHE A 114 -6.31 -7.31 2.77
CA PHE A 114 -5.18 -8.24 2.81
C PHE A 114 -3.93 -7.64 3.48
N ILE A 115 -3.68 -6.33 3.38
CA ILE A 115 -2.51 -5.70 4.02
C ILE A 115 -2.53 -5.90 5.54
N PRO A 116 -3.62 -5.60 6.27
CA PRO A 116 -3.67 -5.89 7.72
C PRO A 116 -3.52 -7.37 8.04
N THR A 117 -4.11 -8.25 7.23
CA THR A 117 -3.99 -9.71 7.42
C THR A 117 -2.53 -10.16 7.27
N LEU A 118 -1.83 -9.64 6.26
CA LEU A 118 -0.41 -9.92 6.05
C LEU A 118 0.44 -9.36 7.19
N ALA A 119 0.11 -8.18 7.71
CA ALA A 119 0.78 -7.60 8.87
C ALA A 119 0.64 -8.51 10.10
N LEU A 120 -0.53 -9.12 10.30
CA LEU A 120 -0.75 -10.10 11.37
C LEU A 120 0.15 -11.33 11.17
N PHE A 121 0.26 -11.85 9.94
CA PHE A 121 1.16 -12.98 9.65
C PHE A 121 2.63 -12.61 9.90
N VAL A 122 3.04 -11.38 9.57
CA VAL A 122 4.37 -10.87 9.89
C VAL A 122 4.57 -10.90 11.42
N ALA A 123 3.62 -10.35 12.17
CA ALA A 123 3.68 -10.31 13.64
C ALA A 123 3.84 -11.72 14.24
N LEU A 124 3.10 -12.69 13.72
CA LEU A 124 3.19 -14.10 14.17
C LEU A 124 4.51 -14.78 13.78
N SER A 125 5.22 -14.22 12.80
CA SER A 125 6.50 -14.75 12.33
C SER A 125 7.71 -14.14 13.08
N ILE A 126 7.53 -12.99 13.71
CA ILE A 126 8.59 -12.28 14.42
C ILE A 126 9.01 -13.09 15.65
N GLY A 127 10.32 -13.14 15.91
CA GLY A 127 10.88 -13.85 17.06
C GLY A 127 11.04 -15.35 16.87
N LYS A 128 10.68 -15.89 15.70
CA LYS A 128 10.85 -17.29 15.37
C LYS A 128 12.19 -17.51 14.64
N HIS A 129 12.68 -18.75 14.66
CA HIS A 129 13.92 -19.11 13.96
C HIS A 129 13.76 -19.00 12.43
N GLU A 130 14.85 -18.90 11.72
CA GLU A 130 14.86 -18.58 10.27
C GLU A 130 14.06 -19.58 9.41
N GLY A 131 14.05 -20.87 9.77
CA GLY A 131 13.32 -21.91 9.06
C GLY A 131 11.86 -22.09 9.47
N TYR A 132 11.36 -21.28 10.41
CA TYR A 132 9.99 -21.41 10.91
C TYR A 132 8.97 -21.19 9.80
N ARG A 133 7.97 -22.06 9.74
CA ARG A 133 6.80 -21.92 8.86
C ARG A 133 5.55 -21.85 9.71
N LEU A 134 4.70 -20.89 9.40
CA LEU A 134 3.41 -20.75 10.07
C LEU A 134 2.59 -22.03 9.88
N PRO A 135 1.94 -22.54 10.94
CA PRO A 135 1.06 -23.70 10.81
C PRO A 135 -0.11 -23.40 9.88
N LYS A 136 -0.62 -24.42 9.21
CA LYS A 136 -1.73 -24.26 8.25
C LYS A 136 -2.99 -23.69 8.90
N THR A 137 -3.17 -23.94 10.19
CA THR A 137 -4.30 -23.38 10.96
C THR A 137 -4.29 -21.85 10.99
N THR A 138 -3.11 -21.21 10.88
CA THR A 138 -3.01 -19.73 10.80
C THR A 138 -3.71 -19.19 9.56
N LEU A 139 -3.84 -20.00 8.48
CA LEU A 139 -4.57 -19.61 7.29
C LEU A 139 -6.06 -19.31 7.55
N LEU A 140 -6.61 -19.84 8.65
CA LEU A 140 -7.99 -19.49 9.06
C LEU A 140 -8.17 -17.99 9.29
N LEU A 141 -7.08 -17.27 9.61
CA LEU A 141 -7.12 -15.81 9.76
C LEU A 141 -7.37 -15.08 8.43
N LEU A 142 -7.19 -15.77 7.28
CA LEU A 142 -7.56 -15.25 5.97
C LEU A 142 -9.08 -15.32 5.71
N VAL A 143 -9.79 -16.21 6.39
CA VAL A 143 -11.22 -16.47 6.13
C VAL A 143 -12.05 -15.19 6.25
N PRO A 144 -11.96 -14.40 7.33
CA PRO A 144 -12.74 -13.16 7.42
C PRO A 144 -12.42 -12.18 6.28
N ALA A 145 -11.16 -12.04 5.90
CA ALA A 145 -10.76 -11.12 4.82
C ALA A 145 -11.33 -11.59 3.47
N VAL A 146 -11.29 -12.90 3.20
CA VAL A 146 -11.84 -13.49 1.97
C VAL A 146 -13.37 -13.37 1.93
N LEU A 147 -14.04 -13.62 3.05
CA LEU A 147 -15.51 -13.49 3.16
C LEU A 147 -15.95 -12.04 2.93
N LEU A 148 -15.25 -11.07 3.56
CA LEU A 148 -15.54 -9.66 3.38
C LEU A 148 -15.28 -9.23 1.94
N LEU A 149 -14.21 -9.70 1.32
CA LEU A 149 -13.92 -9.41 -0.09
C LEU A 149 -15.02 -9.98 -0.99
N ALA A 150 -15.44 -11.23 -0.76
CA ALA A 150 -16.51 -11.86 -1.53
C ALA A 150 -17.81 -11.06 -1.39
N LEU A 151 -18.13 -10.61 -0.17
CA LEU A 151 -19.33 -9.79 0.10
C LEU A 151 -19.27 -8.47 -0.69
N VAL A 152 -18.11 -7.80 -0.73
CA VAL A 152 -17.94 -6.57 -1.50
C VAL A 152 -18.08 -6.82 -3.01
N LEU A 153 -17.44 -7.88 -3.52
CA LEU A 153 -17.48 -8.21 -4.96
C LEU A 153 -18.86 -8.62 -5.43
N THR A 154 -19.70 -9.16 -4.53
CA THR A 154 -21.08 -9.56 -4.85
C THR A 154 -22.10 -8.49 -4.46
N ASN A 155 -21.65 -7.27 -4.07
CA ASN A 155 -22.55 -6.21 -3.60
C ASN A 155 -23.62 -5.82 -4.62
N ASP A 156 -23.37 -5.97 -5.92
CA ASP A 156 -24.35 -5.71 -6.97
C ASP A 156 -25.57 -6.66 -6.88
N LEU A 157 -25.43 -7.81 -6.21
CA LEU A 157 -26.51 -8.80 -6.05
C LEU A 157 -27.37 -8.56 -4.80
N HIS A 158 -26.78 -8.06 -3.71
CA HIS A 158 -27.46 -7.96 -2.41
C HIS A 158 -27.51 -6.55 -1.81
N GLN A 159 -26.69 -5.63 -2.32
CA GLN A 159 -26.64 -4.21 -1.91
C GLN A 159 -26.52 -4.01 -0.38
N CYS A 160 -25.82 -4.92 0.32
CA CYS A 160 -25.65 -4.89 1.77
C CYS A 160 -24.42 -4.07 2.24
N VAL A 161 -23.53 -3.69 1.33
CA VAL A 161 -22.26 -3.02 1.69
C VAL A 161 -22.34 -1.51 1.46
N PHE A 162 -23.11 -1.04 0.47
CA PHE A 162 -23.31 0.39 0.15
C PHE A 162 -24.78 0.70 -0.08
#